data_cd373902dbbc1b36237ecb29a9e1a2ce
#
_entry.id   cd373902dbbc1b36237ecb29a9e1a2ce
#
_cell.length_a   1.000
_cell.length_b   1.000
_cell.length_c   1.000
_cell.angle_alpha   90.00
_cell.angle_beta   90.00
_cell.angle_gamma   90.00
#
_symmetry.space_group_name_H-M   'P 1'
#
loop_
_entity.id
_entity.type
_entity.pdbx_description
1 polymer ?
#
loop_
_entity_poly.entity_id
_entity_poly.type
_entity_poly.pdbx_seq_one_letter_code
_entity_poly.pdbx_strand_id
1 'polypeptide(L)'
;MFKLISKIDNVRDYVIYKGKPYYINTSHEFQCGEKKQMLYKTPLNSMVVFNNRFYFSEWGGDNYKIFDENLELIEEGKEKVFYKLSEFYIAYEQDENNTILIDKKDDLIELEYIDSSPISVFSNEYIYIYIYIKNKIYDDVMSIRAFSIQEKEHLWEFSLASFGKWKNSWDEERFFDVYKLIGIYNNILWAFIEIGGFIGLDIKTGELKYRISEYHMGKEGKLFFRSDYYLDNERGKIFGLAHIFIEIDLNQAPPFVTQYGLQEEFEKYNIKKANDTAEDFVVQDNLLYFYLAEQLKFGVLDINTKEIIYVSEPIAVVEREDCFTQLKDLKVSENKVYILDSNNTLHIFEREE
;
A
#
# COMPACT_ATOMS: atom_id res chain seq x y z
N MET A 1 -2.47 24.55 10.62
CA MET A 1 -3.13 23.68 11.66
C MET A 1 -4.21 22.87 10.98
N PHE A 2 -4.67 21.76 11.56
CA PHE A 2 -5.78 20.98 11.00
C PHE A 2 -7.01 21.12 11.87
N LYS A 3 -8.17 21.30 11.24
CA LYS A 3 -9.47 21.44 11.91
C LYS A 3 -10.37 20.28 11.49
N LEU A 4 -11.01 19.63 12.46
CA LEU A 4 -12.06 18.67 12.20
C LEU A 4 -13.26 19.38 11.57
N ILE A 5 -13.62 19.01 10.35
CA ILE A 5 -14.75 19.64 9.62
C ILE A 5 -15.97 18.74 9.54
N SER A 6 -15.80 17.42 9.62
CA SER A 6 -16.91 16.47 9.55
C SER A 6 -16.56 15.13 10.17
N LYS A 7 -17.59 14.41 10.60
CA LYS A 7 -17.55 12.98 10.95
C LYS A 7 -18.66 12.25 10.21
N ILE A 8 -18.37 11.04 9.73
CA ILE A 8 -19.36 10.17 9.11
C ILE A 8 -19.32 8.85 9.87
N ASP A 9 -20.42 8.51 10.52
CA ASP A 9 -20.53 7.29 11.31
C ASP A 9 -20.94 6.08 10.45
N ASN A 10 -20.67 4.89 10.99
CA ASN A 10 -21.02 3.61 10.34
C ASN A 10 -20.27 3.35 9.01
N VAL A 11 -19.10 3.93 8.81
CA VAL A 11 -18.25 3.69 7.65
C VAL A 11 -17.43 2.41 7.85
N ARG A 12 -17.63 1.43 7.00
CA ARG A 12 -16.86 0.17 7.01
C ARG A 12 -15.58 0.28 6.19
N ASP A 13 -15.68 0.88 4.99
CA ASP A 13 -14.59 1.07 4.05
C ASP A 13 -14.87 2.32 3.19
N TYR A 14 -13.82 2.98 2.68
CA TYR A 14 -13.98 4.18 1.91
C TYR A 14 -12.86 4.41 0.90
N VAL A 15 -13.16 5.18 -0.12
CA VAL A 15 -12.19 5.73 -1.07
C VAL A 15 -12.43 7.22 -1.24
N ILE A 16 -11.36 7.97 -1.54
CA ILE A 16 -11.46 9.37 -1.91
C ILE A 16 -11.37 9.45 -3.42
N TYR A 17 -12.41 9.98 -4.03
CA TYR A 17 -12.48 10.14 -5.46
C TYR A 17 -12.98 11.55 -5.81
N LYS A 18 -12.18 12.29 -6.61
CA LYS A 18 -12.44 13.72 -6.95
C LYS A 18 -12.71 14.58 -5.69
N GLY A 19 -11.88 14.41 -4.65
CA GLY A 19 -11.99 15.18 -3.38
C GLY A 19 -13.20 14.84 -2.50
N LYS A 20 -13.97 13.77 -2.82
CA LYS A 20 -15.14 13.35 -2.05
C LYS A 20 -14.99 11.93 -1.51
N PRO A 21 -15.46 11.67 -0.29
CA PRO A 21 -15.51 10.30 0.22
C PRO A 21 -16.69 9.53 -0.40
N TYR A 22 -16.38 8.39 -0.98
CA TYR A 22 -17.32 7.34 -1.33
C TYR A 22 -17.09 6.19 -0.38
N TYR A 23 -18.12 5.66 0.25
CA TYR A 23 -17.95 4.71 1.32
C TYR A 23 -19.04 3.63 1.34
N ILE A 24 -18.71 2.52 1.96
CA ILE A 24 -19.63 1.45 2.29
C ILE A 24 -19.92 1.56 3.78
N ASN A 25 -21.20 1.62 4.13
CA ASN A 25 -21.58 1.64 5.53
C ASN A 25 -21.74 0.23 6.11
N THR A 26 -21.92 0.15 7.43
CA THR A 26 -22.11 -1.12 8.15
C THR A 26 -23.40 -1.86 7.77
N SER A 27 -24.34 -1.20 7.09
CA SER A 27 -25.56 -1.78 6.52
C SER A 27 -25.41 -2.22 5.07
N HIS A 28 -24.17 -2.28 4.54
CA HIS A 28 -23.83 -2.64 3.16
C HIS A 28 -24.44 -1.73 2.09
N GLU A 29 -24.63 -0.44 2.41
CA GLU A 29 -25.02 0.56 1.42
C GLU A 29 -23.76 1.29 0.93
N PHE A 30 -23.62 1.44 -0.38
CA PHE A 30 -22.63 2.31 -1.02
C PHE A 30 -23.17 3.74 -1.06
N GLN A 31 -22.40 4.70 -0.56
CA GLN A 31 -22.87 6.08 -0.33
C GLN A 31 -21.85 7.13 -0.79
N CYS A 32 -22.38 8.26 -1.26
CA CYS A 32 -21.65 9.51 -1.44
C CYS A 32 -22.62 10.68 -1.16
N GLY A 33 -22.39 11.43 -0.08
CA GLY A 33 -23.33 12.44 0.40
C GLY A 33 -24.69 11.82 0.76
N GLU A 34 -25.76 12.35 0.18
CA GLU A 34 -27.14 11.85 0.41
C GLU A 34 -27.52 10.66 -0.50
N LYS A 35 -26.76 10.43 -1.56
CA LYS A 35 -27.00 9.33 -2.48
C LYS A 35 -26.55 8.00 -1.88
N LYS A 36 -27.35 6.96 -2.07
CA LYS A 36 -27.05 5.60 -1.60
C LYS A 36 -27.62 4.52 -2.50
N GLN A 37 -26.90 3.40 -2.53
CA GLN A 37 -27.30 2.19 -3.26
C GLN A 37 -27.03 0.96 -2.40
N MET A 38 -27.97 0.03 -2.40
CA MET A 38 -27.78 -1.24 -1.70
C MET A 38 -26.79 -2.12 -2.48
N LEU A 39 -25.75 -2.58 -1.78
CA LEU A 39 -24.85 -3.60 -2.30
C LEU A 39 -25.41 -5.00 -2.00
N TYR A 40 -24.57 -5.85 -1.46
CA TYR A 40 -24.88 -7.21 -1.06
C TYR A 40 -24.94 -7.32 0.47
N LYS A 41 -25.69 -8.30 0.97
CA LYS A 41 -25.77 -8.57 2.41
C LYS A 41 -24.56 -9.37 2.93
N THR A 42 -23.79 -9.95 2.02
CA THR A 42 -22.55 -10.67 2.34
C THR A 42 -21.35 -9.73 2.44
N PRO A 43 -20.27 -10.13 3.13
CA PRO A 43 -19.06 -9.36 3.14
C PRO A 43 -18.54 -9.11 1.72
N LEU A 44 -18.14 -7.87 1.44
CA LEU A 44 -17.48 -7.53 0.19
C LEU A 44 -16.02 -7.94 0.24
N ASN A 45 -15.49 -8.40 -0.89
CA ASN A 45 -14.08 -8.70 -1.05
C ASN A 45 -13.26 -7.41 -1.29
N SER A 46 -13.80 -6.52 -2.11
CA SER A 46 -13.10 -5.29 -2.48
C SER A 46 -14.04 -4.18 -2.92
N MET A 47 -13.56 -2.94 -2.76
CA MET A 47 -14.07 -1.76 -3.46
C MET A 47 -12.92 -1.21 -4.30
N VAL A 48 -13.05 -1.26 -5.61
CA VAL A 48 -12.04 -0.79 -6.56
C VAL A 48 -12.57 0.40 -7.35
N VAL A 49 -11.77 1.45 -7.49
CA VAL A 49 -12.10 2.62 -8.32
C VAL A 49 -11.18 2.67 -9.51
N PHE A 50 -11.78 2.66 -10.71
CA PHE A 50 -11.08 2.72 -11.97
C PHE A 50 -11.99 3.29 -13.07
N ASN A 51 -11.45 4.10 -13.98
CA ASN A 51 -12.18 4.70 -15.10
C ASN A 51 -13.51 5.36 -14.71
N ASN A 52 -13.55 6.13 -13.63
CA ASN A 52 -14.75 6.79 -13.09
C ASN A 52 -15.86 5.81 -12.68
N ARG A 53 -15.52 4.54 -12.45
CA ARG A 53 -16.43 3.49 -12.01
C ARG A 53 -15.98 2.88 -10.70
N PHE A 54 -16.94 2.36 -9.95
CA PHE A 54 -16.76 1.68 -8.67
C PHE A 54 -17.13 0.22 -8.84
N TYR A 55 -16.18 -0.67 -8.64
CA TYR A 55 -16.30 -2.10 -8.80
C TYR A 55 -16.40 -2.75 -7.43
N PHE A 56 -17.42 -3.56 -7.24
CA PHE A 56 -17.67 -4.29 -6.00
C PHE A 56 -17.80 -5.78 -6.30
N SER A 57 -17.12 -6.59 -5.49
CA SER A 57 -17.21 -8.04 -5.55
C SER A 57 -17.57 -8.60 -4.18
N GLU A 58 -18.43 -9.60 -4.13
CA GLU A 58 -18.69 -10.36 -2.90
C GLU A 58 -17.50 -11.25 -2.55
N TRP A 59 -17.41 -11.60 -1.28
CA TRP A 59 -16.45 -12.61 -0.83
C TRP A 59 -16.74 -13.94 -1.52
N GLY A 60 -15.70 -14.51 -2.14
CA GLY A 60 -15.86 -15.73 -2.96
C GLY A 60 -16.19 -15.49 -4.43
N GLY A 61 -16.43 -14.25 -4.83
CA GLY A 61 -16.66 -13.90 -6.25
C GLY A 61 -18.05 -14.23 -6.79
N ASP A 62 -19.00 -14.63 -5.91
CA ASP A 62 -20.32 -15.06 -6.35
C ASP A 62 -21.08 -14.01 -7.15
N ASN A 63 -20.99 -12.75 -6.75
CA ASN A 63 -21.66 -11.64 -7.42
C ASN A 63 -20.76 -10.39 -7.48
N TYR A 64 -21.00 -9.55 -8.50
CA TYR A 64 -20.38 -8.24 -8.61
C TYR A 64 -21.37 -7.17 -9.06
N LYS A 65 -21.05 -5.90 -8.73
CA LYS A 65 -21.75 -4.71 -9.20
C LYS A 65 -20.75 -3.64 -9.59
N ILE A 66 -21.09 -2.90 -10.65
CA ILE A 66 -20.33 -1.76 -11.14
C ILE A 66 -21.24 -0.54 -11.16
N PHE A 67 -20.81 0.54 -10.52
CA PHE A 67 -21.52 1.82 -10.47
C PHE A 67 -20.69 2.92 -11.12
N ASP A 68 -21.38 3.93 -11.64
CA ASP A 68 -20.73 5.18 -12.02
C ASP A 68 -20.51 6.11 -10.81
N GLU A 69 -19.95 7.30 -11.06
CA GLU A 69 -19.71 8.33 -10.04
C GLU A 69 -20.99 8.96 -9.46
N ASN A 70 -22.15 8.76 -10.11
CA ASN A 70 -23.45 9.19 -9.63
C ASN A 70 -24.18 8.11 -8.81
N LEU A 71 -23.52 6.96 -8.57
CA LEU A 71 -24.09 5.76 -7.96
C LEU A 71 -25.19 5.11 -8.81
N GLU A 72 -25.19 5.31 -10.14
CA GLU A 72 -26.07 4.59 -11.04
C GLU A 72 -25.45 3.22 -11.39
N LEU A 73 -26.25 2.16 -11.29
CA LEU A 73 -25.80 0.80 -11.61
C LEU A 73 -25.54 0.68 -13.12
N ILE A 74 -24.29 0.37 -13.49
CA ILE A 74 -23.87 0.17 -14.88
C ILE A 74 -24.02 -1.30 -15.27
N GLU A 75 -23.53 -2.20 -14.39
CA GLU A 75 -23.45 -3.63 -14.65
C GLU A 75 -23.58 -4.41 -13.34
N GLU A 76 -24.21 -5.56 -13.39
CA GLU A 76 -24.15 -6.57 -12.32
C GLU A 76 -24.06 -7.97 -12.93
N GLY A 77 -23.45 -8.89 -12.21
CA GLY A 77 -23.24 -10.25 -12.69
C GLY A 77 -22.63 -11.15 -11.62
N LYS A 78 -22.04 -12.25 -12.09
CA LYS A 78 -21.44 -13.29 -11.24
C LYS A 78 -20.01 -13.61 -11.65
N GLU A 79 -19.29 -14.26 -10.73
CA GLU A 79 -18.00 -14.91 -11.00
C GLU A 79 -16.86 -13.96 -11.36
N LYS A 80 -16.91 -12.70 -10.88
CA LYS A 80 -15.79 -11.77 -11.04
C LYS A 80 -15.38 -11.15 -9.68
N VAL A 81 -14.12 -11.28 -9.35
CA VAL A 81 -13.50 -10.57 -8.24
C VAL A 81 -12.52 -9.55 -8.80
N PHE A 82 -12.84 -8.28 -8.64
CA PHE A 82 -12.00 -7.21 -9.15
C PHE A 82 -10.91 -6.82 -8.16
N TYR A 83 -9.69 -6.61 -8.66
CA TYR A 83 -8.60 -6.02 -7.89
C TYR A 83 -7.94 -4.89 -8.65
N LYS A 84 -7.57 -3.86 -7.93
CA LYS A 84 -6.79 -2.77 -8.47
C LYS A 84 -5.33 -3.18 -8.53
N LEU A 85 -4.76 -3.20 -9.73
CA LEU A 85 -3.34 -3.46 -9.92
C LEU A 85 -2.52 -2.16 -9.89
N SER A 86 -3.06 -1.09 -10.47
CA SER A 86 -2.39 0.21 -10.54
C SER A 86 -3.37 1.29 -10.99
N GLU A 87 -2.85 2.46 -11.32
CA GLU A 87 -3.62 3.47 -12.05
C GLU A 87 -3.85 3.11 -13.53
N PHE A 88 -3.15 2.10 -14.08
CA PHE A 88 -3.24 1.69 -15.49
C PHE A 88 -4.23 0.58 -15.71
N TYR A 89 -4.39 -0.32 -14.76
CA TYR A 89 -5.18 -1.55 -14.90
C TYR A 89 -5.92 -1.93 -13.63
N ILE A 90 -7.11 -2.50 -13.83
CA ILE A 90 -7.72 -3.43 -12.88
C ILE A 90 -7.73 -4.82 -13.48
N ALA A 91 -7.87 -5.83 -12.67
CA ALA A 91 -7.95 -7.21 -13.12
C ALA A 91 -9.12 -7.93 -12.48
N TYR A 92 -9.55 -9.02 -13.12
CA TYR A 92 -10.36 -10.06 -12.50
C TYR A 92 -9.94 -11.44 -13.01
N GLU A 93 -10.10 -12.45 -12.18
CA GLU A 93 -9.92 -13.84 -12.58
C GLU A 93 -11.18 -14.30 -13.35
N GLN A 94 -11.00 -14.85 -14.53
CA GLN A 94 -12.10 -15.39 -15.33
C GLN A 94 -12.32 -16.87 -15.02
N ASP A 95 -11.23 -17.61 -14.81
CA ASP A 95 -11.18 -19.02 -14.41
C ASP A 95 -9.84 -19.34 -13.77
N GLU A 96 -9.59 -20.61 -13.44
CA GLU A 96 -8.32 -21.04 -12.83
C GLU A 96 -7.08 -20.83 -13.72
N ASN A 97 -7.24 -20.45 -14.99
CA ASN A 97 -6.15 -20.34 -15.95
C ASN A 97 -6.01 -18.95 -16.59
N ASN A 98 -6.99 -18.06 -16.42
CA ASN A 98 -6.99 -16.78 -17.14
C ASN A 98 -7.26 -15.60 -16.22
N THR A 99 -6.38 -14.61 -16.29
CA THR A 99 -6.56 -13.29 -15.70
C THR A 99 -6.89 -12.28 -16.79
N ILE A 100 -7.97 -11.53 -16.61
CA ILE A 100 -8.36 -10.47 -17.53
C ILE A 100 -7.94 -9.13 -16.94
N LEU A 101 -7.15 -8.37 -17.70
CA LEU A 101 -6.86 -6.97 -17.39
C LEU A 101 -7.86 -6.07 -18.11
N ILE A 102 -8.25 -4.99 -17.46
CA ILE A 102 -9.04 -3.92 -18.06
C ILE A 102 -8.16 -2.65 -18.01
N ASP A 103 -7.88 -2.07 -19.15
CA ASP A 103 -7.09 -0.84 -19.26
C ASP A 103 -7.95 0.43 -19.14
N LYS A 104 -7.31 1.60 -19.22
CA LYS A 104 -8.00 2.92 -19.18
C LYS A 104 -8.96 3.18 -20.34
N LYS A 105 -8.93 2.38 -21.40
CA LYS A 105 -9.85 2.49 -22.55
C LYS A 105 -10.99 1.47 -22.48
N ASP A 106 -11.03 0.70 -21.40
CA ASP A 106 -11.91 -0.45 -21.21
C ASP A 106 -11.59 -1.63 -22.18
N ASP A 107 -10.36 -1.65 -22.77
CA ASP A 107 -9.90 -2.77 -23.56
C ASP A 107 -9.56 -3.94 -22.64
N LEU A 108 -9.97 -5.15 -23.06
CA LEU A 108 -9.73 -6.38 -22.31
C LEU A 108 -8.45 -7.05 -22.82
N ILE A 109 -7.53 -7.34 -21.92
CA ILE A 109 -6.29 -8.05 -22.21
C ILE A 109 -6.32 -9.36 -21.45
N GLU A 110 -6.46 -10.46 -22.17
CA GLU A 110 -6.41 -11.81 -21.59
C GLU A 110 -4.96 -12.24 -21.43
N LEU A 111 -4.61 -12.65 -20.20
CA LEU A 111 -3.31 -13.21 -19.85
C LEU A 111 -3.52 -14.64 -19.38
N GLU A 112 -2.61 -15.53 -19.69
CA GLU A 112 -2.54 -16.82 -19.01
C GLU A 112 -2.44 -16.59 -17.51
N TYR A 113 -3.03 -17.48 -16.72
CA TYR A 113 -3.13 -17.38 -15.28
C TYR A 113 -1.80 -16.99 -14.64
N ILE A 114 -1.79 -15.82 -14.06
CA ILE A 114 -0.72 -15.36 -13.21
C ILE A 114 -1.17 -15.68 -11.80
N ASP A 115 -0.74 -16.83 -11.26
CA ASP A 115 -1.07 -17.35 -9.93
C ASP A 115 -1.38 -16.21 -8.93
N SER A 116 -2.35 -16.40 -8.06
CA SER A 116 -2.95 -15.45 -7.09
C SER A 116 -1.95 -14.72 -6.17
N SER A 117 -0.71 -14.67 -6.57
CA SER A 117 0.39 -13.95 -5.93
C SER A 117 0.19 -12.44 -6.03
N PRO A 118 0.71 -11.65 -5.10
CA PRO A 118 0.60 -10.21 -5.15
C PRO A 118 1.17 -9.66 -6.46
N ILE A 119 0.28 -9.14 -7.30
CA ILE A 119 0.60 -8.53 -8.58
C ILE A 119 0.86 -7.04 -8.36
N SER A 120 1.93 -6.53 -8.94
CA SER A 120 2.23 -5.10 -8.94
C SER A 120 2.48 -4.62 -10.37
N VAL A 121 1.84 -3.53 -10.74
CA VAL A 121 1.98 -2.92 -12.06
C VAL A 121 2.35 -1.46 -11.87
N PHE A 122 3.56 -1.10 -12.29
CA PHE A 122 4.09 0.26 -12.18
C PHE A 122 4.18 0.99 -13.52
N SER A 123 3.87 0.29 -14.61
CA SER A 123 3.84 0.84 -15.95
C SER A 123 2.73 0.17 -16.75
N ASN A 124 2.45 0.68 -17.95
CA ASN A 124 1.52 0.06 -18.88
C ASN A 124 2.14 -1.07 -19.73
N GLU A 125 3.41 -1.42 -19.49
CA GLU A 125 4.15 -2.40 -20.29
C GLU A 125 4.37 -3.71 -19.58
N TYR A 126 4.59 -3.68 -18.25
CA TYR A 126 5.05 -4.84 -17.48
C TYR A 126 4.24 -5.06 -16.22
N ILE A 127 4.01 -6.34 -15.92
CA ILE A 127 3.50 -6.83 -14.64
C ILE A 127 4.67 -7.46 -13.89
N TYR A 128 4.77 -7.16 -12.61
CA TYR A 128 5.71 -7.80 -11.70
C TYR A 128 4.95 -8.54 -10.63
N ILE A 129 5.35 -9.79 -10.41
CA ILE A 129 4.77 -10.65 -9.37
C ILE A 129 5.89 -11.22 -8.52
N TYR A 130 5.60 -11.46 -7.25
CA TYR A 130 6.46 -12.31 -6.44
C TYR A 130 5.69 -13.54 -6.01
N ILE A 131 6.30 -14.68 -6.16
CA ILE A 131 5.70 -15.99 -5.95
C ILE A 131 6.57 -16.89 -5.10
N TYR A 132 5.93 -17.79 -4.36
CA TYR A 132 6.62 -18.91 -3.74
C TYR A 132 6.79 -20.05 -4.75
N ILE A 133 8.04 -20.43 -5.01
CA ILE A 133 8.32 -21.62 -5.78
C ILE A 133 8.40 -22.80 -4.83
N LYS A 134 7.38 -23.65 -4.84
CA LYS A 134 7.39 -24.90 -4.09
C LYS A 134 8.47 -25.82 -4.64
N ASN A 135 9.56 -25.92 -3.93
CA ASN A 135 10.58 -26.94 -4.24
C ASN A 135 10.20 -28.22 -3.50
N LYS A 136 10.07 -29.34 -4.23
CA LYS A 136 9.63 -30.65 -3.69
C LYS A 136 10.54 -31.20 -2.58
N ILE A 137 11.67 -30.59 -2.31
CA ILE A 137 12.74 -31.14 -1.45
C ILE A 137 13.14 -30.18 -0.32
N TYR A 138 12.92 -28.85 -0.46
CA TYR A 138 13.33 -27.83 0.51
C TYR A 138 12.35 -26.68 0.56
N ASP A 139 12.39 -25.95 1.66
CA ASP A 139 11.61 -24.75 1.97
C ASP A 139 11.23 -23.90 0.75
N ASP A 140 10.03 -23.40 0.75
CA ASP A 140 9.51 -22.52 -0.30
C ASP A 140 10.43 -21.29 -0.47
N VAL A 141 10.93 -21.08 -1.69
CA VAL A 141 11.79 -19.95 -2.04
C VAL A 141 10.97 -18.93 -2.82
N MET A 142 11.05 -17.67 -2.42
CA MET A 142 10.38 -16.61 -3.13
C MET A 142 11.19 -16.13 -4.34
N SER A 143 10.50 -15.85 -5.43
CA SER A 143 11.07 -15.26 -6.64
C SER A 143 10.25 -14.05 -7.10
N ILE A 144 10.90 -13.10 -7.76
CA ILE A 144 10.26 -12.00 -8.48
C ILE A 144 10.25 -12.36 -9.96
N ARG A 145 9.10 -12.23 -10.60
CA ARG A 145 8.93 -12.44 -12.04
C ARG A 145 8.44 -11.18 -12.73
N ALA A 146 8.89 -10.96 -13.95
CA ALA A 146 8.33 -9.96 -14.85
C ALA A 146 7.60 -10.62 -16.00
N PHE A 147 6.51 -10.00 -16.41
CA PHE A 147 5.66 -10.43 -17.50
C PHE A 147 5.39 -9.24 -18.43
N SER A 148 5.53 -9.43 -19.74
CA SER A 148 5.17 -8.43 -20.74
C SER A 148 3.68 -8.47 -21.02
N ILE A 149 2.99 -7.35 -20.83
CA ILE A 149 1.56 -7.22 -21.17
C ILE A 149 1.35 -7.28 -22.68
N GLN A 150 2.25 -6.64 -23.44
CA GLN A 150 2.16 -6.56 -24.90
C GLN A 150 2.44 -7.90 -25.58
N GLU A 151 3.51 -8.58 -25.17
CA GLU A 151 3.96 -9.84 -25.76
C GLU A 151 3.24 -11.04 -25.17
N LYS A 152 2.57 -10.86 -24.02
CA LYS A 152 1.86 -11.88 -23.26
C LYS A 152 2.75 -13.06 -22.84
N GLU A 153 4.00 -12.75 -22.47
CA GLU A 153 4.99 -13.77 -22.09
C GLU A 153 5.82 -13.38 -20.86
N HIS A 154 6.37 -14.39 -20.22
CA HIS A 154 7.36 -14.20 -19.16
C HIS A 154 8.67 -13.68 -19.73
N LEU A 155 9.21 -12.61 -19.11
CA LEU A 155 10.46 -12.01 -19.51
C LEU A 155 11.63 -12.57 -18.74
N TRP A 156 11.54 -12.59 -17.42
CA TRP A 156 12.61 -13.04 -16.54
C TRP A 156 12.09 -13.43 -15.15
N GLU A 157 12.92 -14.17 -14.43
CA GLU A 157 12.72 -14.54 -13.04
C GLU A 157 14.00 -14.29 -12.25
N PHE A 158 13.85 -13.69 -11.06
CA PHE A 158 14.92 -13.48 -10.10
C PHE A 158 14.60 -14.23 -8.80
N SER A 159 15.39 -15.26 -8.48
CA SER A 159 15.20 -16.06 -7.27
C SER A 159 15.99 -15.51 -6.08
N LEU A 160 15.33 -15.35 -4.94
CA LEU A 160 15.96 -14.94 -3.69
C LEU A 160 16.85 -16.05 -3.06
N ALA A 161 16.81 -17.27 -3.59
CA ALA A 161 17.73 -18.34 -3.18
C ALA A 161 19.20 -17.94 -3.28
N SER A 162 19.53 -17.04 -4.23
CA SER A 162 20.89 -16.52 -4.42
C SER A 162 21.44 -15.74 -3.23
N PHE A 163 20.57 -15.26 -2.33
CA PHE A 163 20.97 -14.54 -1.11
C PHE A 163 21.30 -15.47 0.06
N GLY A 164 21.03 -16.78 -0.09
CA GLY A 164 21.19 -17.77 0.98
C GLY A 164 20.04 -17.72 1.97
N LYS A 165 20.33 -18.16 3.20
CA LYS A 165 19.38 -18.22 4.30
C LYS A 165 19.83 -17.28 5.42
N TRP A 166 18.87 -16.82 6.21
CA TRP A 166 19.09 -16.09 7.46
C TRP A 166 18.49 -16.88 8.63
N LYS A 167 18.95 -16.61 9.84
CA LYS A 167 18.43 -17.24 11.04
C LYS A 167 17.47 -16.32 11.77
N ASN A 168 16.27 -16.80 12.07
CA ASN A 168 15.30 -16.08 12.87
C ASN A 168 15.66 -16.14 14.39
N SER A 169 14.83 -15.51 15.24
CA SER A 169 15.04 -15.50 16.70
C SER A 169 14.93 -16.88 17.37
N TRP A 170 14.41 -17.89 16.68
CA TRP A 170 14.33 -19.27 17.14
C TRP A 170 15.43 -20.16 16.56
N ASP A 171 16.47 -19.55 15.94
CA ASP A 171 17.59 -20.24 15.29
C ASP A 171 17.20 -21.10 14.08
N GLU A 172 16.00 -20.88 13.52
CA GLU A 172 15.55 -21.55 12.30
C GLU A 172 16.08 -20.83 11.06
N GLU A 173 16.59 -21.60 10.11
CA GLU A 173 17.05 -21.08 8.82
C GLU A 173 15.89 -20.88 7.86
N ARG A 174 15.74 -19.69 7.32
CA ARG A 174 14.71 -19.31 6.33
C ARG A 174 15.33 -18.58 5.17
N PHE A 175 14.76 -18.73 3.97
CA PHE A 175 15.08 -17.87 2.85
C PHE A 175 14.49 -16.46 3.07
N PHE A 176 15.02 -15.50 2.33
CA PHE A 176 14.50 -14.14 2.33
C PHE A 176 13.17 -14.08 1.58
N ASP A 177 12.25 -13.24 2.06
CA ASP A 177 10.95 -13.01 1.46
C ASP A 177 10.85 -11.60 0.88
N VAL A 178 10.14 -11.46 -0.25
CA VAL A 178 9.74 -10.16 -0.76
C VAL A 178 8.61 -9.64 0.12
N TYR A 179 8.85 -8.53 0.80
CA TYR A 179 7.81 -7.87 1.58
C TYR A 179 6.92 -7.01 0.70
N LYS A 180 7.54 -6.21 -0.19
CA LYS A 180 6.83 -5.27 -1.06
C LYS A 180 7.64 -4.95 -2.31
N LEU A 181 6.97 -4.90 -3.46
CA LEU A 181 7.50 -4.21 -4.64
C LEU A 181 7.19 -2.71 -4.48
N ILE A 182 8.23 -1.88 -4.52
CA ILE A 182 8.13 -0.46 -4.19
C ILE A 182 7.75 0.37 -5.41
N GLY A 183 8.39 0.10 -6.55
CA GLY A 183 8.16 0.83 -7.79
C GLY A 183 9.36 0.80 -8.73
N ILE A 184 9.27 1.58 -9.81
CA ILE A 184 10.32 1.68 -10.83
C ILE A 184 10.89 3.08 -10.83
N TYR A 185 12.22 3.18 -10.77
CA TYR A 185 12.98 4.41 -10.99
C TYR A 185 14.22 4.15 -11.84
N ASN A 186 14.43 4.94 -12.89
CA ASN A 186 15.57 4.82 -13.82
C ASN A 186 15.77 3.40 -14.37
N ASN A 187 14.71 2.75 -14.84
CA ASN A 187 14.71 1.37 -15.35
C ASN A 187 15.12 0.31 -14.30
N ILE A 188 15.05 0.64 -13.04
CA ILE A 188 15.29 -0.29 -11.93
C ILE A 188 13.98 -0.52 -11.19
N LEU A 189 13.57 -1.79 -11.06
CA LEU A 189 12.51 -2.23 -10.17
C LEU A 189 13.08 -2.34 -8.75
N TRP A 190 12.51 -1.57 -7.84
CA TRP A 190 12.88 -1.59 -6.43
C TRP A 190 11.93 -2.48 -5.65
N ALA A 191 12.51 -3.36 -4.85
CA ALA A 191 11.78 -4.24 -3.94
C ALA A 191 12.37 -4.17 -2.53
N PHE A 192 11.52 -4.23 -1.52
CA PHE A 192 11.91 -4.41 -0.13
C PHE A 192 11.84 -5.89 0.22
N ILE A 193 12.96 -6.40 0.70
CA ILE A 193 13.14 -7.79 1.12
C ILE A 193 13.15 -7.80 2.64
N GLU A 194 12.27 -8.57 3.25
CA GLU A 194 12.21 -8.68 4.71
C GLU A 194 13.58 -9.13 5.25
N ILE A 195 14.09 -8.36 6.24
CA ILE A 195 15.43 -8.54 6.84
C ILE A 195 16.58 -8.33 5.85
N GLY A 196 16.33 -8.50 4.54
CA GLY A 196 17.34 -8.39 3.49
C GLY A 196 17.60 -6.98 2.97
N GLY A 197 16.76 -5.99 3.33
CA GLY A 197 16.86 -4.62 2.85
C GLY A 197 16.23 -4.39 1.48
N PHE A 198 16.85 -3.56 0.65
CA PHE A 198 16.34 -3.25 -0.69
C PHE A 198 17.18 -3.88 -1.77
N ILE A 199 16.50 -4.30 -2.83
CA ILE A 199 17.14 -4.72 -4.08
C ILE A 199 16.63 -3.89 -5.24
N GLY A 200 17.51 -3.62 -6.20
CA GLY A 200 17.20 -3.00 -7.47
C GLY A 200 17.49 -3.95 -8.60
N LEU A 201 16.46 -4.33 -9.36
CA LEU A 201 16.54 -5.22 -10.51
C LEU A 201 16.35 -4.43 -11.80
N ASP A 202 17.14 -4.71 -12.82
CA ASP A 202 16.92 -4.16 -14.15
C ASP A 202 15.57 -4.65 -14.69
N ILE A 203 14.70 -3.74 -15.13
CA ILE A 203 13.32 -4.07 -15.53
C ILE A 203 13.24 -4.99 -16.75
N LYS A 204 14.26 -4.99 -17.62
CA LYS A 204 14.27 -5.77 -18.88
C LYS A 204 14.90 -7.14 -18.72
N THR A 205 15.90 -7.25 -17.84
CA THR A 205 16.71 -8.47 -17.74
C THR A 205 16.56 -9.20 -16.42
N GLY A 206 16.00 -8.57 -15.39
CA GLY A 206 15.96 -9.11 -14.03
C GLY A 206 17.32 -9.15 -13.33
N GLU A 207 18.37 -8.58 -13.94
CA GLU A 207 19.70 -8.57 -13.34
C GLU A 207 19.73 -7.72 -12.07
N LEU A 208 20.32 -8.27 -11.00
CA LEU A 208 20.53 -7.54 -9.75
C LEU A 208 21.57 -6.41 -9.97
N LYS A 209 21.12 -5.16 -9.92
CA LYS A 209 21.99 -3.98 -10.03
C LYS A 209 22.43 -3.44 -8.69
N TYR A 210 21.52 -3.48 -7.70
CA TYR A 210 21.77 -2.92 -6.37
C TYR A 210 21.27 -3.87 -5.29
N ARG A 211 22.03 -3.92 -4.18
CA ARG A 211 21.63 -4.56 -2.93
C ARG A 211 22.00 -3.64 -1.78
N ILE A 212 21.00 -3.19 -1.04
CA ILE A 212 21.16 -2.32 0.13
C ILE A 212 20.66 -3.13 1.34
N SER A 213 21.55 -3.96 1.91
CA SER A 213 21.20 -4.87 3.01
C SER A 213 21.34 -4.23 4.38
N GLU A 214 22.18 -3.19 4.50
CA GLU A 214 22.48 -2.50 5.74
C GLU A 214 22.60 -1.01 5.47
N TYR A 215 22.25 -0.21 6.46
CA TYR A 215 22.59 1.18 6.45
C TYR A 215 23.68 1.45 7.47
N HIS A 216 24.69 2.18 7.06
CA HIS A 216 25.80 2.54 7.92
C HIS A 216 25.45 3.78 8.76
N MET A 217 25.07 3.55 10.00
CA MET A 217 24.98 4.60 11.02
C MET A 217 26.07 4.37 12.06
N GLY A 218 27.21 4.97 11.86
CA GLY A 218 28.30 4.83 12.80
C GLY A 218 28.93 3.43 12.79
N LYS A 219 29.23 2.89 13.96
CA LYS A 219 30.06 1.69 14.10
C LYS A 219 29.36 0.34 13.92
N GLU A 220 28.02 0.33 13.86
CA GLU A 220 27.24 -0.90 13.72
C GLU A 220 26.23 -0.74 12.60
N GLY A 221 26.27 -1.61 11.60
CA GLY A 221 25.23 -1.73 10.58
C GLY A 221 23.92 -2.16 11.25
N LYS A 222 22.80 -1.55 10.84
CA LYS A 222 21.47 -1.94 11.29
C LYS A 222 20.67 -2.43 10.11
N LEU A 223 19.85 -3.45 10.32
CA LEU A 223 18.93 -3.94 9.32
C LEU A 223 17.76 -2.95 9.17
N PHE A 224 17.23 -2.85 7.96
CA PHE A 224 15.99 -2.14 7.73
C PHE A 224 14.85 -2.85 8.48
N PHE A 225 13.97 -2.06 9.08
CA PHE A 225 12.80 -2.59 9.76
C PHE A 225 11.63 -2.71 8.79
N ARG A 226 10.73 -3.60 9.11
CA ARG A 226 9.46 -3.75 8.40
C ARG A 226 8.65 -2.48 8.58
N SER A 227 8.35 -1.82 7.47
CA SER A 227 7.58 -0.58 7.40
C SER A 227 6.98 -0.46 6.02
N ASP A 228 6.02 0.41 5.86
CA ASP A 228 5.67 0.86 4.52
C ASP A 228 6.79 1.74 3.95
N TYR A 229 7.03 1.61 2.65
CA TYR A 229 8.02 2.40 1.92
C TYR A 229 7.37 3.01 0.69
N TYR A 230 7.64 4.28 0.47
CA TYR A 230 7.09 5.06 -0.62
C TYR A 230 8.20 5.51 -1.58
N LEU A 231 8.02 5.27 -2.89
CA LEU A 231 8.90 5.77 -3.93
C LEU A 231 8.38 7.11 -4.47
N ASP A 232 9.16 8.14 -4.24
CA ASP A 232 8.97 9.45 -4.86
C ASP A 232 9.72 9.50 -6.19
N ASN A 233 9.00 9.31 -7.28
CA ASN A 233 9.57 9.31 -8.62
C ASN A 233 10.08 10.68 -9.07
N GLU A 234 9.51 11.77 -8.57
CA GLU A 234 9.95 13.13 -8.95
C GLU A 234 11.31 13.45 -8.34
N ARG A 235 11.54 13.04 -7.10
CA ARG A 235 12.81 13.25 -6.38
C ARG A 235 13.82 12.12 -6.58
N GLY A 236 13.38 10.97 -7.07
CA GLY A 236 14.20 9.76 -7.15
C GLY A 236 14.63 9.26 -5.77
N LYS A 237 13.68 9.21 -4.84
CA LYS A 237 13.94 8.81 -3.45
C LYS A 237 12.93 7.80 -2.94
N ILE A 238 13.38 6.91 -2.05
CA ILE A 238 12.48 6.06 -1.26
C ILE A 238 12.44 6.60 0.17
N PHE A 239 11.24 6.74 0.70
CA PHE A 239 10.99 7.16 2.07
C PHE A 239 10.40 6.01 2.90
N GLY A 240 10.79 5.94 4.17
CA GLY A 240 10.23 5.04 5.16
C GLY A 240 10.12 5.73 6.51
N LEU A 241 9.09 5.40 7.28
CA LEU A 241 8.85 5.98 8.60
C LEU A 241 8.58 4.88 9.63
N ALA A 242 9.24 5.02 10.78
CA ALA A 242 8.93 4.36 12.05
C ALA A 242 9.41 5.26 13.21
N HIS A 243 10.20 4.73 14.15
CA HIS A 243 10.89 5.54 15.16
C HIS A 243 12.06 6.37 14.58
N ILE A 244 12.37 6.16 13.31
CA ILE A 244 13.31 6.94 12.48
C ILE A 244 12.66 7.23 11.14
N PHE A 245 13.08 8.31 10.50
CA PHE A 245 12.76 8.57 9.09
C PHE A 245 13.93 8.11 8.24
N ILE A 246 13.65 7.30 7.21
CA ILE A 246 14.64 6.78 6.27
C ILE A 246 14.45 7.49 4.94
N GLU A 247 15.54 7.92 4.34
CA GLU A 247 15.63 8.46 3.00
C GLU A 247 16.69 7.68 2.21
N ILE A 248 16.34 7.09 1.07
CA ILE A 248 17.25 6.43 0.15
C ILE A 248 17.29 7.27 -1.13
N ASP A 249 18.43 7.88 -1.40
CA ASP A 249 18.65 8.67 -2.62
C ASP A 249 19.10 7.75 -3.76
N LEU A 250 18.19 7.52 -4.71
CA LEU A 250 18.41 6.67 -5.87
C LEU A 250 19.13 7.37 -7.03
N ASN A 251 19.38 8.68 -6.92
CA ASN A 251 20.14 9.43 -7.92
C ASN A 251 21.67 9.20 -7.77
N GLN A 252 22.08 8.58 -6.67
CA GLN A 252 23.46 8.22 -6.42
C GLN A 252 23.74 6.77 -6.85
N ALA A 253 24.98 6.47 -7.21
CA ALA A 253 25.43 5.14 -7.58
C ALA A 253 26.70 4.77 -6.78
N PRO A 254 26.62 3.89 -5.76
CA PRO A 254 25.42 3.19 -5.28
C PRO A 254 24.42 4.14 -4.60
N PRO A 255 23.14 3.76 -4.47
CA PRO A 255 22.14 4.54 -3.73
C PRO A 255 22.59 4.86 -2.30
N PHE A 256 22.31 6.06 -1.86
CA PHE A 256 22.77 6.54 -0.56
C PHE A 256 21.63 6.57 0.45
N VAL A 257 21.84 5.93 1.60
CA VAL A 257 20.86 5.84 2.69
C VAL A 257 21.17 6.83 3.80
N THR A 258 20.21 7.66 4.14
CA THR A 258 20.26 8.55 5.30
C THR A 258 19.16 8.19 6.29
N GLN A 259 19.49 8.29 7.56
CA GLN A 259 18.55 8.11 8.65
C GLN A 259 18.50 9.33 9.54
N TYR A 260 17.29 9.67 9.94
CA TYR A 260 17.03 10.78 10.84
C TYR A 260 16.28 10.24 12.06
N GLY A 261 16.91 10.36 13.24
CA GLY A 261 16.25 10.00 14.51
C GLY A 261 15.12 10.96 14.81
N LEU A 262 13.95 10.44 15.14
CA LEU A 262 12.77 11.24 15.47
C LEU A 262 12.48 11.27 16.98
N GLN A 263 13.40 10.81 17.83
CA GLN A 263 13.17 10.69 19.26
C GLN A 263 12.80 12.03 19.92
N GLU A 264 13.52 13.10 19.60
CA GLU A 264 13.25 14.44 20.15
C GLU A 264 11.90 14.98 19.67
N GLU A 265 11.53 14.73 18.40
CA GLU A 265 10.25 15.09 17.84
C GLU A 265 9.10 14.32 18.50
N PHE A 266 9.27 13.03 18.74
CA PHE A 266 8.27 12.23 19.45
C PHE A 266 8.07 12.68 20.90
N GLU A 267 9.15 13.03 21.61
CA GLU A 267 9.06 13.58 22.96
C GLU A 267 8.34 14.92 22.99
N LYS A 268 8.64 15.82 22.04
CA LYS A 268 7.99 17.14 21.88
C LYS A 268 6.47 17.04 21.77
N TYR A 269 5.96 16.02 21.08
CA TYR A 269 4.53 15.81 20.88
C TYR A 269 3.93 14.73 21.82
N ASN A 270 4.69 14.29 22.82
CA ASN A 270 4.28 13.25 23.77
C ASN A 270 3.80 11.96 23.06
N ILE A 271 4.54 11.53 22.03
CA ILE A 271 4.30 10.27 21.33
C ILE A 271 4.99 9.16 22.12
N LYS A 272 4.17 8.27 22.70
CA LYS A 272 4.65 7.26 23.67
C LYS A 272 5.14 5.97 23.03
N LYS A 273 4.57 5.61 21.86
CA LYS A 273 4.86 4.37 21.15
C LYS A 273 5.21 4.69 19.70
N ALA A 274 6.48 4.88 19.45
CA ALA A 274 6.98 5.23 18.14
C ALA A 274 6.79 4.12 17.09
N ASN A 275 6.67 2.87 17.53
CA ASN A 275 6.47 1.73 16.61
C ASN A 275 5.09 1.72 15.95
N ASP A 276 4.10 2.44 16.50
CA ASP A 276 2.76 2.56 15.90
C ASP A 276 2.76 3.32 14.58
N THR A 277 3.86 4.03 14.24
CA THR A 277 3.96 4.81 12.99
C THR A 277 4.40 3.99 11.79
N ALA A 278 4.75 2.72 12.00
CA ALA A 278 5.51 1.95 11.02
C ALA A 278 4.68 1.35 9.88
N GLU A 279 3.34 1.29 10.01
CA GLU A 279 2.57 0.43 9.12
C GLU A 279 2.04 1.15 7.90
N ASP A 280 1.51 2.38 8.05
CA ASP A 280 0.93 3.11 6.93
C ASP A 280 1.19 4.62 7.02
N PHE A 281 1.62 5.19 5.92
CA PHE A 281 1.70 6.63 5.75
C PHE A 281 1.40 7.04 4.31
N VAL A 282 1.02 8.29 4.12
CA VAL A 282 0.75 8.88 2.80
C VAL A 282 1.68 10.06 2.58
N VAL A 283 2.31 10.11 1.41
CA VAL A 283 3.11 11.27 0.98
C VAL A 283 2.32 12.08 -0.03
N GLN A 284 2.18 13.37 0.25
CA GLN A 284 1.63 14.34 -0.69
C GLN A 284 2.46 15.62 -0.63
N ASP A 285 2.95 16.07 -1.78
CA ASP A 285 3.87 17.20 -1.90
C ASP A 285 5.17 16.99 -1.09
N ASN A 286 5.42 17.85 -0.11
CA ASN A 286 6.57 17.75 0.80
C ASN A 286 6.20 17.19 2.18
N LEU A 287 5.00 16.67 2.33
CA LEU A 287 4.47 16.23 3.61
C LEU A 287 4.23 14.74 3.63
N LEU A 288 4.63 14.13 4.73
CA LEU A 288 4.33 12.74 5.06
C LEU A 288 3.32 12.73 6.20
N TYR A 289 2.15 12.18 5.92
CA TYR A 289 1.05 12.03 6.86
C TYR A 289 1.08 10.63 7.43
N PHE A 290 1.05 10.50 8.74
CA PHE A 290 1.07 9.22 9.44
C PHE A 290 0.04 9.19 10.56
N TYR A 291 -0.32 8.00 11.02
CA TYR A 291 -1.18 7.87 12.18
C TYR A 291 -0.55 6.97 13.26
N LEU A 292 -0.97 7.23 14.48
CA LEU A 292 -0.60 6.52 15.69
C LEU A 292 -1.82 5.72 16.14
N ALA A 293 -1.89 4.47 15.68
CA ALA A 293 -3.09 3.64 15.79
C ALA A 293 -3.65 3.57 17.21
N GLU A 294 -2.83 3.18 18.18
CA GLU A 294 -3.23 3.02 19.58
C GLU A 294 -3.41 4.36 20.33
N GLN A 295 -2.71 5.41 19.92
CA GLN A 295 -2.82 6.73 20.55
C GLN A 295 -3.95 7.58 19.98
N LEU A 296 -4.61 7.07 18.93
CA LEU A 296 -5.73 7.72 18.24
C LEU A 296 -5.39 9.10 17.69
N LYS A 297 -4.13 9.30 17.26
CA LYS A 297 -3.62 10.56 16.74
C LYS A 297 -3.13 10.41 15.32
N PHE A 298 -3.08 11.51 14.57
CA PHE A 298 -2.30 11.57 13.34
C PHE A 298 -1.30 12.70 13.39
N GLY A 299 -0.25 12.56 12.62
CA GLY A 299 0.83 13.54 12.55
C GLY A 299 1.22 13.84 11.10
N VAL A 300 1.97 14.92 10.95
CA VAL A 300 2.52 15.37 9.67
C VAL A 300 4.00 15.70 9.87
N LEU A 301 4.84 15.08 9.05
CA LEU A 301 6.27 15.32 8.98
C LEU A 301 6.58 16.08 7.68
N ASP A 302 7.36 17.14 7.78
CA ASP A 302 7.93 17.82 6.61
C ASP A 302 9.15 17.05 6.12
N ILE A 303 9.07 16.51 4.88
CA ILE A 303 10.13 15.69 4.28
C ILE A 303 11.42 16.50 4.07
N ASN A 304 11.35 17.82 3.89
CA ASN A 304 12.54 18.64 3.65
C ASN A 304 13.29 18.95 4.95
N THR A 305 12.57 19.36 6.00
CA THR A 305 13.18 19.70 7.30
C THR A 305 13.43 18.49 8.18
N LYS A 306 12.71 17.37 7.94
CA LYS A 306 12.70 16.16 8.77
C LYS A 306 12.09 16.38 10.16
N GLU A 307 11.27 17.41 10.30
CA GLU A 307 10.60 17.78 11.53
C GLU A 307 9.12 17.36 11.49
N ILE A 308 8.59 16.95 12.64
CA ILE A 308 7.15 16.77 12.80
C ILE A 308 6.54 18.16 13.02
N ILE A 309 5.77 18.62 12.06
CA ILE A 309 5.18 19.97 12.09
C ILE A 309 3.79 20.01 12.71
N TYR A 310 3.15 18.85 12.88
CA TYR A 310 1.83 18.74 13.47
C TYR A 310 1.58 17.36 14.05
N VAL A 311 0.92 17.30 15.19
CA VAL A 311 0.30 16.08 15.75
C VAL A 311 -1.05 16.48 16.34
N SER A 312 -2.09 15.72 16.01
CA SER A 312 -3.44 15.98 16.53
C SER A 312 -3.58 15.61 18.00
N GLU A 313 -4.59 16.18 18.67
CA GLU A 313 -5.16 15.54 19.85
C GLU A 313 -5.79 14.19 19.47
N PRO A 314 -6.09 13.31 20.45
CA PRO A 314 -6.80 12.08 20.16
C PRO A 314 -8.13 12.36 19.45
N ILE A 315 -8.32 11.78 18.24
CA ILE A 315 -9.47 12.09 17.37
C ILE A 315 -10.69 11.20 17.64
N ALA A 316 -10.49 10.08 18.31
CA ALA A 316 -11.54 9.16 18.73
C ALA A 316 -11.49 8.95 20.24
N VAL A 317 -12.56 8.41 20.80
CA VAL A 317 -12.68 8.08 22.22
C VAL A 317 -12.75 6.57 22.39
N VAL A 318 -12.07 6.05 23.37
CA VAL A 318 -12.22 4.65 23.78
C VAL A 318 -13.61 4.49 24.43
N GLU A 319 -14.54 3.89 23.70
CA GLU A 319 -15.92 3.75 24.16
C GLU A 319 -16.11 2.65 25.20
N ARG A 320 -15.22 1.66 25.22
CA ARG A 320 -15.27 0.52 26.16
C ARG A 320 -13.87 0.15 26.61
N GLU A 321 -13.70 -0.10 27.90
CA GLU A 321 -12.41 -0.52 28.47
C GLU A 321 -11.91 -1.88 27.95
N ASP A 322 -12.81 -2.71 27.43
CA ASP A 322 -12.56 -4.05 26.89
C ASP A 322 -12.43 -4.09 25.36
N CYS A 323 -12.67 -2.97 24.66
CA CYS A 323 -12.54 -2.84 23.22
C CYS A 323 -11.32 -1.99 22.87
N PHE A 324 -10.45 -2.55 22.06
CA PHE A 324 -9.26 -1.85 21.56
C PHE A 324 -9.66 -0.88 20.44
N THR A 325 -9.91 0.39 20.80
CA THR A 325 -10.14 1.43 19.78
C THR A 325 -8.80 1.84 19.16
N GLN A 326 -8.71 1.79 17.85
CA GLN A 326 -7.52 2.18 17.09
C GLN A 326 -7.88 2.86 15.77
N LEU A 327 -6.93 3.60 15.21
CA LEU A 327 -7.04 4.09 13.84
C LEU A 327 -6.66 2.95 12.87
N LYS A 328 -7.37 2.88 11.74
CA LYS A 328 -7.23 1.78 10.77
C LYS A 328 -6.67 2.20 9.43
N ASP A 329 -7.00 3.41 8.97
CA ASP A 329 -6.67 3.87 7.63
C ASP A 329 -6.58 5.39 7.59
N LEU A 330 -5.68 5.89 6.77
CA LEU A 330 -5.46 7.31 6.53
C LEU A 330 -5.34 7.57 5.03
N LYS A 331 -6.12 8.51 4.51
CA LYS A 331 -6.01 9.00 3.14
C LYS A 331 -5.91 10.52 3.13
N VAL A 332 -5.22 11.04 2.12
CA VAL A 332 -5.04 12.49 1.92
C VAL A 332 -5.50 12.83 0.52
N SER A 333 -6.22 13.92 0.39
CA SER A 333 -6.62 14.47 -0.90
C SER A 333 -6.77 15.98 -0.80
N GLU A 334 -6.05 16.69 -1.64
CA GLU A 334 -5.97 18.15 -1.60
C GLU A 334 -5.49 18.63 -0.22
N ASN A 335 -6.26 19.50 0.44
CA ASN A 335 -5.96 20.00 1.79
C ASN A 335 -6.65 19.20 2.91
N LYS A 336 -7.20 18.01 2.61
CA LYS A 336 -7.96 17.20 3.58
C LYS A 336 -7.29 15.90 3.94
N VAL A 337 -7.45 15.52 5.20
CA VAL A 337 -7.03 14.24 5.77
C VAL A 337 -8.28 13.49 6.21
N TYR A 338 -8.38 12.25 5.79
CA TYR A 338 -9.48 11.33 6.06
C TYR A 338 -8.95 10.16 6.88
N ILE A 339 -9.52 9.90 8.04
CA ILE A 339 -9.05 8.87 8.96
C ILE A 339 -10.23 8.03 9.43
N LEU A 340 -10.14 6.72 9.21
CA LEU A 340 -11.12 5.75 9.67
C LEU A 340 -10.65 5.12 10.99
N ASP A 341 -11.51 5.08 11.98
CA ASP A 341 -11.27 4.38 13.24
C ASP A 341 -11.95 3.01 13.31
N SER A 342 -11.64 2.25 14.35
CA SER A 342 -12.22 0.93 14.57
C SER A 342 -13.68 0.96 15.03
N ASN A 343 -14.20 2.12 15.43
CA ASN A 343 -15.63 2.33 15.74
C ASN A 343 -16.44 2.59 14.46
N ASN A 344 -15.79 2.50 13.28
CA ASN A 344 -16.36 2.77 11.97
C ASN A 344 -16.79 4.24 11.80
N THR A 345 -16.06 5.17 12.39
CA THR A 345 -16.24 6.61 12.17
C THR A 345 -15.13 7.12 11.25
N LEU A 346 -15.50 7.76 10.15
CA LEU A 346 -14.60 8.47 9.25
C LEU A 346 -14.51 9.93 9.69
N HIS A 347 -13.34 10.33 10.16
CA HIS A 347 -13.01 11.69 10.57
C HIS A 347 -12.40 12.45 9.40
N ILE A 348 -12.89 13.65 9.12
CA ILE A 348 -12.42 14.49 8.02
C ILE A 348 -11.86 15.78 8.60
N PHE A 349 -10.58 15.99 8.37
CA PHE A 349 -9.86 17.20 8.77
C PHE A 349 -9.50 18.01 7.54
N GLU A 350 -9.47 19.32 7.71
CA GLU A 350 -9.02 20.26 6.68
C GLU A 350 -7.85 21.06 7.20
N ARG A 351 -6.82 21.22 6.38
CA ARG A 351 -5.66 22.04 6.68
C ARG A 351 -6.07 23.51 6.55
N GLU A 352 -5.91 24.26 7.63
CA GLU A 352 -6.07 25.73 7.62
C GLU A 352 -4.85 26.33 6.91
N GLU A 353 -5.12 27.34 6.07
CA GLU A 353 -4.10 28.14 5.38
C GLU A 353 -3.21 28.95 6.34
#